data_97ccd2953f28be2c39257ead9a2bf02a
#
_entry.id   97ccd2953f28be2c39257ead9a2bf02a
#
_cell.length_a   1.000
_cell.length_b   1.000
_cell.length_c   1.000
_cell.angle_alpha   90.00
_cell.angle_beta   90.00
_cell.angle_gamma   90.00
#
_symmetry.space_group_name_H-M   'P 1'
#
loop_
_entity.id
_entity.type
_entity.pdbx_description
1 polymer ?
#
loop_
_entity_poly.entity_id
_entity_poly.type
_entity_poly.pdbx_seq_one_letter_code
_entity_poly.pdbx_strand_id
1 'polypeptide(L)'
;MSENVLENIIKKKIEKIDNIKKSIDLKKLDELIQKNKSYINFKDKIENNLKENKTSIIAEIKKASPSAGVIIEDYNPVEIANIYLKNNATCLSVLTEEDYFLGNLIHISKIKDKVNLPILCKDFFIDTFQVPLAKSYGADAILIILAGVSDDLANNLYQEALKLDMSVIVEVHTVEEAQKALNFKDALIGINNRNLKTLKTLSLIHISEPTRPRI
;
A
#
# COMPACT_ATOMS: atom_id res chain seq x y z
N MET A 1 -18.72 -19.69 -12.96
CA MET A 1 -17.93 -18.49 -13.27
C MET A 1 -17.20 -18.14 -12.01
N SER A 2 -15.87 -18.14 -12.01
CA SER A 2 -15.10 -17.72 -10.82
C SER A 2 -15.41 -16.23 -10.59
N GLU A 3 -15.99 -15.88 -9.44
CA GLU A 3 -16.16 -14.49 -9.04
C GLU A 3 -14.80 -13.77 -9.13
N ASN A 4 -14.79 -12.62 -9.80
CA ASN A 4 -13.60 -11.77 -9.85
C ASN A 4 -13.47 -11.08 -8.47
N VAL A 5 -12.62 -11.61 -7.62
CA VAL A 5 -12.43 -11.12 -6.24
C VAL A 5 -12.10 -9.63 -6.22
N LEU A 6 -11.26 -9.17 -7.16
CA LEU A 6 -10.90 -7.74 -7.26
C LEU A 6 -12.13 -6.86 -7.52
N GLU A 7 -13.00 -7.26 -8.45
CA GLU A 7 -14.24 -6.49 -8.74
C GLU A 7 -15.16 -6.40 -7.53
N ASN A 8 -15.30 -7.49 -6.77
CA ASN A 8 -16.10 -7.51 -5.55
C ASN A 8 -15.49 -6.61 -4.46
N ILE A 9 -14.17 -6.61 -4.29
CA ILE A 9 -13.48 -5.70 -3.37
C ILE A 9 -13.74 -4.25 -3.77
N ILE A 10 -13.54 -3.90 -5.04
CA ILE A 10 -13.75 -2.54 -5.56
C ILE A 10 -15.19 -2.09 -5.33
N LYS A 11 -16.18 -2.93 -5.64
CA LYS A 11 -17.59 -2.59 -5.46
C LYS A 11 -17.91 -2.24 -4.00
N LYS A 12 -17.50 -3.08 -3.06
CA LYS A 12 -17.69 -2.82 -1.62
C LYS A 12 -16.96 -1.57 -1.17
N LYS A 13 -15.75 -1.34 -1.69
CA LYS A 13 -14.96 -0.16 -1.35
C LYS A 13 -15.65 1.13 -1.79
N ILE A 14 -16.28 1.17 -2.98
CA ILE A 14 -17.07 2.32 -3.46
C ILE A 14 -18.14 2.68 -2.43
N GLU A 15 -18.98 1.71 -2.04
CA GLU A 15 -20.05 1.92 -1.07
C GLU A 15 -19.54 2.45 0.28
N LYS A 16 -18.42 1.93 0.75
CA LYS A 16 -17.79 2.39 2.01
C LYS A 16 -17.27 3.83 1.91
N ILE A 17 -16.55 4.15 0.84
CA ILE A 17 -16.01 5.51 0.64
C ILE A 17 -17.14 6.52 0.51
N ASP A 18 -18.20 6.21 -0.21
CA ASP A 18 -19.38 7.09 -0.31
C ASP A 18 -20.03 7.34 1.06
N ASN A 19 -20.06 6.34 1.94
CA ASN A 19 -20.58 6.51 3.29
C ASN A 19 -19.63 7.35 4.17
N ILE A 20 -18.32 7.18 4.06
CA ILE A 20 -17.34 7.98 4.80
C ILE A 20 -17.42 9.45 4.35
N LYS A 21 -17.53 9.72 3.05
CA LYS A 21 -17.68 11.08 2.49
C LYS A 21 -18.91 11.82 3.04
N LYS A 22 -19.98 11.11 3.41
CA LYS A 22 -21.17 11.73 4.03
C LYS A 22 -20.92 12.16 5.48
N SER A 23 -19.97 11.55 6.17
CA SER A 23 -19.69 11.76 7.60
C SER A 23 -18.47 12.66 7.85
N ILE A 24 -17.54 12.73 6.93
CA ILE A 24 -16.29 13.49 7.06
C ILE A 24 -16.07 14.29 5.78
N ASP A 25 -15.93 15.61 5.90
CA ASP A 25 -15.55 16.49 4.80
C ASP A 25 -14.02 16.67 4.71
N LEU A 26 -13.56 17.21 3.57
CA LEU A 26 -12.13 17.47 3.32
C LEU A 26 -11.54 18.44 4.34
N LYS A 27 -12.29 19.46 4.77
CA LYS A 27 -11.81 20.43 5.76
C LYS A 27 -11.48 19.74 7.09
N LYS A 28 -12.30 18.78 7.50
CA LYS A 28 -12.04 17.99 8.70
C LYS A 28 -10.80 17.11 8.55
N LEU A 29 -10.59 16.53 7.37
CA LEU A 29 -9.37 15.76 7.10
C LEU A 29 -8.12 16.66 7.15
N ASP A 30 -8.17 17.86 6.56
CA ASP A 30 -7.07 18.82 6.61
C ASP A 30 -6.71 19.21 8.06
N GLU A 31 -7.70 19.47 8.91
CA GLU A 31 -7.47 19.74 10.35
C GLU A 31 -6.76 18.57 11.05
N LEU A 32 -7.13 17.32 10.74
CA LEU A 32 -6.50 16.13 11.30
C LEU A 32 -5.08 15.95 10.78
N ILE A 33 -4.85 16.18 9.49
CA ILE A 33 -3.54 16.13 8.87
C ILE A 33 -2.59 17.15 9.50
N GLN A 34 -3.02 18.40 9.69
CA GLN A 34 -2.21 19.46 10.29
C GLN A 34 -1.82 19.17 11.75
N LYS A 35 -2.64 18.43 12.49
CA LYS A 35 -2.34 18.01 13.85
C LYS A 35 -1.31 16.88 13.93
N ASN A 36 -1.22 16.07 12.87
CA ASN A 36 -0.31 14.92 12.82
C ASN A 36 1.05 15.36 12.27
N LYS A 37 2.06 15.47 13.14
CA LYS A 37 3.43 15.90 12.78
C LYS A 37 4.43 14.75 12.62
N SER A 38 3.99 13.49 12.67
CA SER A 38 4.88 12.33 12.71
C SER A 38 5.15 11.71 11.33
N TYR A 39 5.20 12.54 10.26
CA TYR A 39 5.50 12.04 8.92
C TYR A 39 6.96 11.68 8.74
N ILE A 40 7.18 10.55 8.08
CA ILE A 40 8.49 10.07 7.69
C ILE A 40 8.45 9.82 6.18
N ASN A 41 9.36 10.40 5.41
CA ASN A 41 9.39 10.14 3.98
C ASN A 41 9.73 8.65 3.74
N PHE A 42 8.75 7.92 3.20
CA PHE A 42 8.84 6.48 2.98
C PHE A 42 9.86 6.14 1.90
N LYS A 43 9.89 6.90 0.79
CA LYS A 43 10.82 6.72 -0.32
C LYS A 43 12.25 7.03 0.10
N ASP A 44 12.48 8.16 0.76
CA ASP A 44 13.82 8.55 1.22
C ASP A 44 14.44 7.50 2.14
N LYS A 45 13.61 6.85 2.98
CA LYS A 45 14.11 5.80 3.87
C LYS A 45 14.66 4.61 3.10
N ILE A 46 14.03 4.24 2.00
CA ILE A 46 14.47 3.16 1.10
C ILE A 46 15.70 3.59 0.30
N GLU A 47 15.69 4.79 -0.27
CA GLU A 47 16.81 5.32 -1.06
C GLU A 47 18.08 5.51 -0.25
N ASN A 48 17.95 5.91 1.01
CA ASN A 48 19.11 6.04 1.90
C ASN A 48 19.77 4.69 2.20
N ASN A 49 18.98 3.64 2.41
CA ASN A 49 19.51 2.29 2.52
C ASN A 49 20.25 1.86 1.23
N LEU A 50 19.67 2.17 0.07
CA LEU A 50 20.28 1.85 -1.22
C LEU A 50 21.64 2.55 -1.39
N LYS A 51 21.75 3.84 -1.03
CA LYS A 51 23.03 4.59 -1.05
C LYS A 51 24.08 3.97 -0.13
N GLU A 52 23.66 3.31 0.94
CA GLU A 52 24.53 2.60 1.89
C GLU A 52 24.73 1.11 1.50
N ASN A 53 24.31 0.68 0.31
CA ASN A 53 24.32 -0.71 -0.15
C ASN A 53 23.59 -1.67 0.81
N LYS A 54 22.53 -1.21 1.48
CA LYS A 54 21.70 -2.00 2.37
C LYS A 54 20.38 -2.38 1.68
N THR A 55 19.94 -3.60 1.92
CA THR A 55 18.59 -4.04 1.49
C THR A 55 17.54 -3.37 2.37
N SER A 56 16.47 -2.85 1.74
CA SER A 56 15.30 -2.35 2.45
C SER A 56 14.23 -3.43 2.54
N ILE A 57 13.63 -3.57 3.73
CA ILE A 57 12.54 -4.49 4.00
C ILE A 57 11.28 -3.67 4.31
N ILE A 58 10.24 -3.86 3.49
CA ILE A 58 8.88 -3.38 3.77
C ILE A 58 8.13 -4.54 4.41
N ALA A 59 7.93 -4.49 5.73
CA ALA A 59 7.31 -5.58 6.48
C ALA A 59 5.79 -5.43 6.52
N GLU A 60 5.06 -6.47 6.07
CA GLU A 60 3.61 -6.44 5.97
C GLU A 60 2.92 -6.88 7.26
N ILE A 61 1.97 -6.08 7.74
CA ILE A 61 1.10 -6.34 8.89
C ILE A 61 -0.31 -6.65 8.37
N LYS A 62 -0.71 -7.93 8.49
CA LYS A 62 -1.93 -8.46 7.90
C LYS A 62 -2.59 -9.50 8.80
N LYS A 63 -3.89 -9.35 9.09
CA LYS A 63 -4.68 -10.30 9.87
C LYS A 63 -5.18 -11.47 9.03
N ALA A 64 -5.69 -11.20 7.84
CA ALA A 64 -6.32 -12.18 6.96
C ALA A 64 -6.03 -11.89 5.49
N SER A 65 -6.33 -12.84 4.62
CA SER A 65 -6.34 -12.65 3.17
C SER A 65 -7.41 -13.52 2.50
N PRO A 66 -7.91 -13.15 1.30
CA PRO A 66 -8.91 -13.94 0.58
C PRO A 66 -8.48 -15.40 0.31
N SER A 67 -7.18 -15.63 0.13
CA SER A 67 -6.63 -16.95 -0.20
C SER A 67 -6.29 -17.82 1.00
N ALA A 68 -6.01 -17.22 2.17
CA ALA A 68 -5.56 -17.95 3.36
C ALA A 68 -6.55 -17.88 4.53
N GLY A 69 -7.62 -17.05 4.42
CA GLY A 69 -8.51 -16.78 5.56
C GLY A 69 -7.78 -15.98 6.65
N VAL A 70 -8.14 -16.22 7.90
CA VAL A 70 -7.46 -15.65 9.07
C VAL A 70 -6.07 -16.28 9.21
N ILE A 71 -5.04 -15.42 9.25
CA ILE A 71 -3.63 -15.84 9.36
C ILE A 71 -3.16 -15.72 10.81
N ILE A 72 -3.66 -14.72 11.54
CA ILE A 72 -3.27 -14.45 12.93
C ILE A 72 -4.55 -14.28 13.74
N GLU A 73 -4.83 -15.22 14.64
CA GLU A 73 -6.01 -15.18 15.51
C GLU A 73 -5.90 -14.03 16.53
N ASP A 74 -4.85 -14.03 17.34
CA ASP A 74 -4.57 -12.99 18.33
C ASP A 74 -3.81 -11.82 17.68
N TYR A 75 -4.52 -11.11 16.79
CA TYR A 75 -3.94 -10.05 15.98
C TYR A 75 -3.78 -8.75 16.77
N ASN A 76 -2.52 -8.38 17.03
CA ASN A 76 -2.15 -7.08 17.59
C ASN A 76 -1.17 -6.37 16.64
N PRO A 77 -1.64 -5.39 15.83
CA PRO A 77 -0.81 -4.74 14.85
C PRO A 77 0.37 -3.96 15.46
N VAL A 78 0.23 -3.44 16.68
CA VAL A 78 1.29 -2.70 17.38
C VAL A 78 2.41 -3.64 17.84
N GLU A 79 2.07 -4.82 18.37
CA GLU A 79 3.07 -5.83 18.75
C GLU A 79 3.86 -6.32 17.54
N ILE A 80 3.16 -6.62 16.44
CA ILE A 80 3.80 -7.02 15.18
C ILE A 80 4.74 -5.93 14.67
N ALA A 81 4.29 -4.66 14.68
CA ALA A 81 5.11 -3.53 14.29
C ALA A 81 6.38 -3.39 15.15
N ASN A 82 6.27 -3.58 16.47
CA ASN A 82 7.41 -3.57 17.38
C ASN A 82 8.39 -4.72 17.11
N ILE A 83 7.90 -5.91 16.77
CA ILE A 83 8.76 -7.05 16.37
C ILE A 83 9.51 -6.68 15.10
N TYR A 84 8.85 -6.11 14.10
CA TYR A 84 9.48 -5.70 12.85
C TYR A 84 10.53 -4.59 13.06
N LEU A 85 10.22 -3.60 13.91
CA LEU A 85 11.18 -2.55 14.29
C LEU A 85 12.45 -3.16 14.92
N LYS A 86 12.30 -4.08 15.88
CA LYS A 86 13.42 -4.76 16.54
C LYS A 86 14.26 -5.62 15.60
N ASN A 87 13.65 -6.08 14.49
CA ASN A 87 14.33 -6.87 13.46
C ASN A 87 14.73 -6.05 12.22
N ASN A 88 14.89 -4.73 12.38
CA ASN A 88 15.43 -3.82 11.38
C ASN A 88 14.57 -3.70 10.10
N ALA A 89 13.25 -3.83 10.20
CA ALA A 89 12.38 -3.44 9.08
C ALA A 89 12.62 -1.96 8.72
N THR A 90 12.70 -1.66 7.43
CA THR A 90 12.91 -0.30 6.94
C THR A 90 11.62 0.49 6.97
N CYS A 91 10.53 -0.14 6.55
CA CYS A 91 9.19 0.41 6.46
C CYS A 91 8.15 -0.65 6.85
N LEU A 92 6.93 -0.19 7.13
CA LEU A 92 5.79 -1.07 7.35
C LEU A 92 4.78 -0.94 6.21
N SER A 93 4.10 -2.04 5.90
CA SER A 93 2.93 -2.08 5.02
C SER A 93 1.75 -2.58 5.83
N VAL A 94 0.76 -1.71 6.09
CA VAL A 94 -0.36 -2.03 6.98
C VAL A 94 -1.62 -2.21 6.16
N LEU A 95 -2.20 -3.42 6.19
CA LEU A 95 -3.47 -3.70 5.54
C LEU A 95 -4.60 -2.94 6.22
N THR A 96 -5.35 -2.16 5.43
CA THR A 96 -6.48 -1.37 5.91
C THR A 96 -7.81 -1.77 5.27
N GLU A 97 -7.77 -2.64 4.25
CA GLU A 97 -8.98 -3.21 3.66
C GLU A 97 -9.70 -4.11 4.68
N GLU A 98 -11.00 -3.84 4.90
CA GLU A 98 -11.73 -4.36 6.07
C GLU A 98 -12.42 -5.70 5.82
N ASP A 99 -12.97 -5.94 4.60
CA ASP A 99 -13.84 -7.09 4.35
C ASP A 99 -13.07 -8.38 4.10
N TYR A 100 -11.98 -8.31 3.36
CA TYR A 100 -11.22 -9.46 2.90
C TYR A 100 -9.90 -9.65 3.64
N PHE A 101 -9.33 -8.56 4.16
CA PHE A 101 -8.06 -8.59 4.87
C PHE A 101 -8.22 -8.32 6.37
N LEU A 102 -9.44 -8.02 6.84
CA LEU A 102 -9.78 -7.69 8.22
C LEU A 102 -8.88 -6.58 8.77
N GLY A 103 -8.52 -5.62 7.89
CA GLY A 103 -7.72 -4.44 8.20
C GLY A 103 -8.56 -3.31 8.79
N ASN A 104 -7.91 -2.21 9.14
CA ASN A 104 -8.59 -0.96 9.52
C ASN A 104 -7.59 0.19 9.50
N LEU A 105 -8.00 1.38 9.05
CA LEU A 105 -7.17 2.59 9.07
C LEU A 105 -6.66 2.97 10.47
N ILE A 106 -7.43 2.67 11.53
CA ILE A 106 -7.03 2.93 12.91
C ILE A 106 -5.76 2.17 13.32
N HIS A 107 -5.43 1.06 12.63
CA HIS A 107 -4.20 0.33 12.89
C HIS A 107 -2.97 1.19 12.61
N ILE A 108 -3.02 2.06 11.56
CA ILE A 108 -1.95 2.99 11.23
C ILE A 108 -1.70 3.95 12.39
N SER A 109 -2.74 4.63 12.90
CA SER A 109 -2.60 5.57 14.01
C SER A 109 -2.04 4.89 15.26
N LYS A 110 -2.58 3.72 15.63
CA LYS A 110 -2.11 2.96 16.79
C LYS A 110 -0.63 2.57 16.69
N ILE A 111 -0.17 2.22 15.48
CA ILE A 111 1.24 1.90 15.23
C ILE A 111 2.08 3.16 15.31
N LYS A 112 1.68 4.27 14.66
CA LYS A 112 2.40 5.55 14.67
C LYS A 112 2.63 6.11 16.07
N ASP A 113 1.71 5.88 16.98
CA ASP A 113 1.83 6.30 18.40
C ASP A 113 2.96 5.57 19.15
N LYS A 114 3.43 4.43 18.66
CA LYS A 114 4.36 3.53 19.35
C LYS A 114 5.62 3.20 18.58
N VAL A 115 5.58 3.27 17.26
CA VAL A 115 6.65 2.80 16.36
C VAL A 115 7.02 3.89 15.37
N ASN A 116 8.29 4.29 15.37
CA ASN A 116 8.83 5.33 14.49
C ASN A 116 9.38 4.72 13.17
N LEU A 117 8.49 4.13 12.37
CA LEU A 117 8.77 3.66 11.02
C LEU A 117 7.79 4.29 10.02
N PRO A 118 8.21 4.52 8.77
CA PRO A 118 7.28 4.97 7.73
C PRO A 118 6.29 3.87 7.38
N ILE A 119 5.02 4.25 7.16
CA ILE A 119 3.90 3.33 6.96
C ILE A 119 3.26 3.53 5.59
N LEU A 120 3.21 2.46 4.81
CA LEU A 120 2.37 2.33 3.63
C LEU A 120 0.94 1.94 4.06
N CYS A 121 -0.05 2.75 3.70
CA CYS A 121 -1.45 2.35 3.73
C CYS A 121 -1.72 1.37 2.60
N LYS A 122 -1.84 0.08 2.91
CA LYS A 122 -2.09 -0.97 1.92
C LYS A 122 -3.59 -1.22 1.79
N ASP A 123 -4.17 -0.58 0.79
CA ASP A 123 -5.60 -0.65 0.47
C ASP A 123 -5.81 -0.57 -1.06
N PHE A 124 -7.04 -0.74 -1.50
CA PHE A 124 -7.46 -0.47 -2.87
C PHE A 124 -7.90 0.99 -2.97
N PHE A 125 -7.04 1.83 -3.51
CA PHE A 125 -7.31 3.25 -3.74
C PHE A 125 -8.09 3.39 -5.04
N ILE A 126 -9.37 3.74 -4.94
CA ILE A 126 -10.33 3.87 -6.05
C ILE A 126 -10.97 5.25 -6.12
N ASP A 127 -10.60 6.13 -5.21
CA ASP A 127 -11.10 7.50 -5.11
C ASP A 127 -10.05 8.38 -4.46
N THR A 128 -9.85 9.60 -4.98
CA THR A 128 -8.84 10.54 -4.47
C THR A 128 -9.06 10.96 -3.02
N PHE A 129 -10.30 10.91 -2.53
CA PHE A 129 -10.64 11.16 -1.13
C PHE A 129 -9.92 10.21 -0.16
N GLN A 130 -9.58 9.00 -0.60
CA GLN A 130 -8.86 8.05 0.26
C GLN A 130 -7.44 8.52 0.60
N VAL A 131 -6.84 9.39 -0.21
CA VAL A 131 -5.47 9.88 0.01
C VAL A 131 -5.39 10.76 1.26
N PRO A 132 -6.12 11.89 1.37
CA PRO A 132 -6.15 12.68 2.60
C PRO A 132 -6.73 11.87 3.78
N LEU A 133 -7.66 10.94 3.56
CA LEU A 133 -8.15 10.06 4.59
C LEU A 133 -7.02 9.20 5.17
N ALA A 134 -6.23 8.50 4.35
CA ALA A 134 -5.08 7.72 4.80
C ALA A 134 -4.04 8.58 5.52
N LYS A 135 -3.74 9.78 4.98
CA LYS A 135 -2.85 10.76 5.58
C LYS A 135 -3.30 11.17 6.97
N SER A 136 -4.59 11.41 7.18
CA SER A 136 -5.16 11.83 8.47
C SER A 136 -4.97 10.76 9.57
N TYR A 137 -4.87 9.49 9.20
CA TYR A 137 -4.52 8.38 10.11
C TYR A 137 -3.01 8.18 10.30
N GLY A 138 -2.17 8.94 9.60
CA GLY A 138 -0.72 8.89 9.76
C GLY A 138 0.03 8.05 8.71
N ALA A 139 -0.62 7.69 7.59
CA ALA A 139 0.08 7.03 6.49
C ALA A 139 1.11 7.97 5.85
N ASP A 140 2.27 7.42 5.53
CA ASP A 140 3.38 8.11 4.86
C ASP A 140 3.42 7.81 3.35
N ALA A 141 2.78 6.71 2.95
CA ALA A 141 2.70 6.28 1.57
C ALA A 141 1.35 5.62 1.25
N ILE A 142 0.99 5.65 -0.03
CA ILE A 142 -0.16 4.93 -0.57
C ILE A 142 0.26 3.91 -1.63
N LEU A 143 -0.64 2.94 -1.90
CA LEU A 143 -0.49 1.97 -2.97
C LEU A 143 -1.45 2.29 -4.11
N ILE A 144 -0.95 2.39 -5.33
CA ILE A 144 -1.76 2.46 -6.56
C ILE A 144 -1.59 1.14 -7.31
N ILE A 145 -2.66 0.36 -7.42
CA ILE A 145 -2.67 -0.93 -8.14
C ILE A 145 -3.19 -0.67 -9.54
N LEU A 146 -2.32 -0.67 -10.56
CA LEU A 146 -2.71 -0.31 -11.93
C LEU A 146 -3.79 -1.24 -12.51
N ALA A 147 -3.77 -2.52 -12.15
CA ALA A 147 -4.81 -3.47 -12.55
C ALA A 147 -6.22 -3.14 -12.03
N GLY A 148 -6.32 -2.30 -11.01
CA GLY A 148 -7.58 -1.98 -10.30
C GLY A 148 -8.18 -0.60 -10.63
N VAL A 149 -7.50 0.24 -11.41
CA VAL A 149 -7.90 1.63 -11.67
C VAL A 149 -7.68 2.02 -13.14
N SER A 150 -8.39 3.05 -13.60
CA SER A 150 -8.11 3.66 -14.90
C SER A 150 -6.82 4.49 -14.85
N ASP A 151 -6.21 4.74 -16.01
CA ASP A 151 -5.00 5.56 -16.12
C ASP A 151 -5.23 6.98 -15.55
N ASP A 152 -6.41 7.58 -15.80
CA ASP A 152 -6.78 8.89 -15.27
C ASP A 152 -6.89 8.88 -13.75
N LEU A 153 -7.53 7.86 -13.17
CA LEU A 153 -7.65 7.75 -11.72
C LEU A 153 -6.29 7.50 -11.08
N ALA A 154 -5.45 6.64 -11.66
CA ALA A 154 -4.09 6.41 -11.18
C ALA A 154 -3.29 7.71 -11.12
N ASN A 155 -3.38 8.54 -12.19
CA ASN A 155 -2.71 9.83 -12.22
C ASN A 155 -3.28 10.81 -11.17
N ASN A 156 -4.61 10.87 -11.01
CA ASN A 156 -5.23 11.74 -10.01
C ASN A 156 -4.85 11.34 -8.57
N LEU A 157 -4.81 10.04 -8.27
CA LEU A 157 -4.35 9.52 -6.98
C LEU A 157 -2.89 9.88 -6.71
N TYR A 158 -2.04 9.72 -7.73
CA TYR A 158 -0.63 10.09 -7.66
C TYR A 158 -0.43 11.57 -7.38
N GLN A 159 -1.10 12.44 -8.15
CA GLN A 159 -1.00 13.89 -7.96
C GLN A 159 -1.52 14.32 -6.57
N GLU A 160 -2.61 13.72 -6.09
CA GLU A 160 -3.14 14.02 -4.76
C GLU A 160 -2.17 13.58 -3.65
N ALA A 161 -1.51 12.43 -3.80
CA ALA A 161 -0.49 11.98 -2.86
C ALA A 161 0.71 12.95 -2.80
N LEU A 162 1.20 13.39 -3.96
CA LEU A 162 2.31 14.36 -4.03
C LEU A 162 1.96 15.70 -3.38
N LYS A 163 0.74 16.22 -3.57
CA LYS A 163 0.28 17.45 -2.88
C LYS A 163 0.31 17.35 -1.37
N LEU A 164 0.16 16.15 -0.86
CA LEU A 164 0.16 15.86 0.57
C LEU A 164 1.52 15.35 1.09
N ASP A 165 2.59 15.49 0.31
CA ASP A 165 3.94 14.99 0.63
C ASP A 165 3.97 13.50 1.02
N MET A 166 3.12 12.68 0.36
CA MET A 166 3.10 11.24 0.54
C MET A 166 3.91 10.55 -0.54
N SER A 167 4.64 9.51 -0.17
CA SER A 167 5.26 8.61 -1.13
C SER A 167 4.21 7.73 -1.81
N VAL A 168 4.51 7.27 -3.02
CA VAL A 168 3.61 6.38 -3.77
C VAL A 168 4.34 5.12 -4.19
N ILE A 169 3.70 3.96 -3.98
CA ILE A 169 4.10 2.71 -4.61
C ILE A 169 3.08 2.42 -5.72
N VAL A 170 3.56 2.26 -6.96
CA VAL A 170 2.75 1.83 -8.10
C VAL A 170 2.97 0.34 -8.30
N GLU A 171 1.94 -0.46 -8.03
CA GLU A 171 1.98 -1.92 -8.16
C GLU A 171 1.57 -2.34 -9.57
N VAL A 172 2.39 -3.19 -10.19
CA VAL A 172 2.24 -3.69 -11.55
C VAL A 172 2.27 -5.21 -11.58
N HIS A 173 1.51 -5.82 -12.53
CA HIS A 173 1.37 -7.26 -12.70
C HIS A 173 1.75 -7.72 -14.12
N THR A 174 1.84 -6.78 -15.07
CA THR A 174 2.18 -7.05 -16.47
C THR A 174 3.27 -6.11 -16.97
N VAL A 175 3.88 -6.46 -18.10
CA VAL A 175 4.89 -5.60 -18.75
C VAL A 175 4.28 -4.28 -19.21
N GLU A 176 3.04 -4.31 -19.71
CA GLU A 176 2.31 -3.12 -20.15
C GLU A 176 2.04 -2.17 -18.98
N GLU A 177 1.65 -2.71 -17.82
CA GLU A 177 1.51 -1.92 -16.59
C GLU A 177 2.85 -1.35 -16.13
N ALA A 178 3.93 -2.12 -16.22
CA ALA A 178 5.28 -1.65 -15.89
C ALA A 178 5.71 -0.48 -16.77
N GLN A 179 5.41 -0.53 -18.07
CA GLN A 179 5.67 0.58 -18.99
C GLN A 179 4.87 1.85 -18.60
N LYS A 180 3.59 1.70 -18.24
CA LYS A 180 2.78 2.81 -17.74
C LYS A 180 3.31 3.38 -16.43
N ALA A 181 3.81 2.52 -15.53
CA ALA A 181 4.35 2.93 -14.24
C ALA A 181 5.55 3.87 -14.36
N LEU A 182 6.31 3.83 -15.46
CA LEU A 182 7.43 4.75 -15.72
C LEU A 182 7.02 6.23 -15.86
N ASN A 183 5.73 6.51 -16.06
CA ASN A 183 5.21 7.89 -16.09
C ASN A 183 5.12 8.50 -14.68
N PHE A 184 5.13 7.71 -13.62
CA PHE A 184 5.06 8.16 -12.22
C PHE A 184 6.48 8.35 -11.66
N LYS A 185 7.16 9.40 -12.07
CA LYS A 185 8.62 9.62 -11.89
C LYS A 185 9.11 9.53 -10.44
N ASP A 186 8.29 9.97 -9.48
CA ASP A 186 8.66 9.97 -8.06
C ASP A 186 8.11 8.76 -7.29
N ALA A 187 7.42 7.84 -7.97
CA ALA A 187 6.91 6.64 -7.36
C ALA A 187 7.96 5.53 -7.26
N LEU A 188 7.81 4.67 -6.26
CA LEU A 188 8.44 3.36 -6.23
C LEU A 188 7.61 2.39 -7.08
N ILE A 189 8.24 1.51 -7.83
CA ILE A 189 7.55 0.49 -8.62
C ILE A 189 7.57 -0.82 -7.86
N GLY A 190 6.38 -1.33 -7.55
CA GLY A 190 6.18 -2.63 -6.93
C GLY A 190 5.79 -3.68 -7.96
N ILE A 191 6.59 -4.73 -8.13
CA ILE A 191 6.28 -5.84 -9.03
C ILE A 191 5.57 -6.93 -8.21
N ASN A 192 4.32 -7.24 -8.57
CA ASN A 192 3.54 -8.29 -7.93
C ASN A 192 3.23 -9.41 -8.95
N ASN A 193 3.69 -10.61 -8.65
CA ASN A 193 3.48 -11.79 -9.50
C ASN A 193 2.22 -12.60 -9.14
N ARG A 194 1.33 -12.07 -8.30
CA ARG A 194 0.04 -12.68 -8.02
C ARG A 194 -1.01 -12.21 -9.02
N ASN A 195 -1.68 -13.15 -9.68
CA ASN A 195 -2.83 -12.82 -10.50
C ASN A 195 -4.01 -12.38 -9.63
N LEU A 196 -4.43 -11.12 -9.72
CA LEU A 196 -5.49 -10.56 -8.87
C LEU A 196 -6.89 -11.11 -9.16
N LYS A 197 -7.12 -11.67 -10.35
CA LYS A 197 -8.41 -12.29 -10.71
C LYS A 197 -8.55 -13.68 -10.12
N THR A 198 -7.47 -14.46 -10.12
CA THR A 198 -7.49 -15.87 -9.68
C THR A 198 -6.85 -16.08 -8.30
N LEU A 199 -6.17 -15.06 -7.77
CA LEU A 199 -5.35 -15.06 -6.55
C LEU A 199 -4.19 -16.09 -6.57
N LYS A 200 -3.92 -16.70 -7.70
CA LYS A 200 -2.79 -17.61 -7.87
C LYS A 200 -1.50 -16.83 -8.06
N THR A 201 -0.45 -17.23 -7.35
CA THR A 201 0.90 -16.70 -7.58
C THR A 201 1.45 -17.32 -8.86
N LEU A 202 1.92 -16.48 -9.78
CA LEU A 202 2.64 -16.94 -10.95
C LEU A 202 4.04 -17.37 -10.49
N SER A 203 4.43 -18.61 -10.78
CA SER A 203 5.77 -19.08 -10.45
C SER A 203 6.81 -18.29 -11.26
N LEU A 204 7.74 -17.62 -10.58
CA LEU A 204 8.86 -16.93 -11.23
C LEU A 204 9.95 -17.89 -11.77
N ILE A 205 9.74 -19.21 -11.70
CA ILE A 205 10.68 -20.22 -12.19
C ILE A 205 10.98 -20.08 -13.69
N HIS A 206 10.21 -19.27 -14.41
CA HIS A 206 10.40 -18.98 -15.84
C HIS A 206 10.98 -17.59 -16.14
N ILE A 207 11.42 -16.82 -15.15
CA ILE A 207 12.35 -15.73 -15.43
C ILE A 207 13.66 -16.41 -15.79
N SER A 208 13.93 -16.50 -17.11
CA SER A 208 15.17 -17.07 -17.66
C SER A 208 16.36 -16.53 -16.86
N GLU A 209 17.17 -17.45 -16.32
CA GLU A 209 18.50 -17.09 -15.85
C GLU A 209 19.18 -16.24 -16.92
N PRO A 210 19.83 -15.12 -16.55
CA PRO A 210 20.64 -14.40 -17.51
C PRO A 210 21.64 -15.41 -18.07
N THR A 211 21.55 -15.69 -19.35
CA THR A 211 22.49 -16.53 -20.07
C THR A 211 23.87 -15.95 -19.85
N ARG A 212 24.65 -16.56 -18.96
CA ARG A 212 26.07 -16.23 -18.85
C ARG A 212 26.70 -16.48 -20.21
N PRO A 213 27.37 -15.49 -20.81
CA PRO A 213 28.15 -15.79 -21.99
C PRO A 213 29.14 -16.90 -21.65
N ARG A 214 29.14 -18.00 -22.38
CA ARG A 214 30.19 -19.00 -22.29
C ARG A 214 31.46 -18.32 -22.76
N ILE A 215 32.42 -18.15 -21.89
CA ILE A 215 33.80 -17.82 -22.18
C ILE A 215 34.46 -19.08 -22.72
#